data_07e22fb54c462f72ce23205035a3b69c
#
_entry.id   07e22fb54c462f72ce23205035a3b69c
#
_cell.length_a   1.000
_cell.length_b   1.000
_cell.length_c   1.000
_cell.angle_alpha   90.00
_cell.angle_beta   90.00
_cell.angle_gamma   90.00
#
_symmetry.space_group_name_H-M   'P 1'
#
loop_
_entity.id
_entity.type
_entity.pdbx_description
1 polymer ?
#
loop_
_entity_poly.entity_id
_entity_poly.type
_entity_poly.pdbx_seq_one_letter_code
_entity_poly.pdbx_strand_id
1 'polypeptide(L)'
;MKRLALTAALAAATGAQAQDPAPAERWQFGAVLDVAASSRVPALGQRVQGLGLGHSDISLFGPIGSALQAQITTAVHSHDDDLEAELEEAFVQTRSLPAGLQARAGRFSSQLGYLNEQHPHADDFVERPLLYRAFLGGHWYDDGVRLNWTAPTELYLRLGAEVFRGRQLVQEASRTQSPGAFVLTARTGGDIGRSHSWQAGLSWLHNRREAALEDAHDHGGDEHDHDHAHAHGAAYSGKHLYLLDVAYKWAPDGNNSRQQLRLAYEYAEVRDLNRYASNGDRHRAHYLSAVWRFAPTWEVGVRTDLLRVRQPHGDHFHGARLAEDAVMLAYKPTHMQSLRLQFTRQRDAVGFDTGKHALQLQYVLSFGAHAAHAF
;
A
#
# COMPACT_ATOMS: atom_id res chain seq x y z
N MET A 1 9.65 -43.97 -50.08
CA MET A 1 9.19 -42.61 -49.84
C MET A 1 8.45 -42.55 -48.49
N LYS A 2 9.13 -42.21 -47.44
CA LYS A 2 8.56 -42.06 -46.08
C LYS A 2 8.44 -40.57 -45.80
N ARG A 3 7.21 -40.07 -45.62
CA ARG A 3 6.95 -38.67 -45.21
C ARG A 3 7.12 -38.60 -43.69
N LEU A 4 8.09 -37.85 -43.20
CA LEU A 4 8.18 -37.39 -41.82
C LEU A 4 7.16 -36.26 -41.64
N ALA A 5 6.20 -36.46 -40.77
CA ALA A 5 5.35 -35.41 -40.27
C ALA A 5 6.08 -34.75 -39.05
N LEU A 6 6.45 -33.49 -39.21
CA LEU A 6 7.03 -32.66 -38.16
C LEU A 6 5.84 -32.05 -37.41
N THR A 7 5.54 -32.61 -36.22
CA THR A 7 4.57 -32.00 -35.29
C THR A 7 5.29 -30.90 -34.49
N ALA A 8 5.05 -29.66 -34.83
CA ALA A 8 5.51 -28.53 -34.02
C ALA A 8 4.61 -28.45 -32.78
N ALA A 9 5.16 -28.82 -31.62
CA ALA A 9 4.55 -28.55 -30.34
C ALA A 9 4.72 -27.06 -30.04
N LEU A 10 3.64 -26.28 -30.20
CA LEU A 10 3.55 -24.91 -29.72
C LEU A 10 3.49 -24.98 -28.18
N ALA A 11 4.61 -24.82 -27.51
CA ALA A 11 4.62 -24.57 -26.08
C ALA A 11 4.05 -23.16 -25.87
N ALA A 12 2.82 -23.08 -25.42
CA ALA A 12 2.22 -21.83 -24.93
C ALA A 12 3.04 -21.39 -23.72
N ALA A 13 3.85 -20.35 -23.90
CA ALA A 13 4.44 -19.61 -22.80
C ALA A 13 3.30 -18.89 -22.09
N THR A 14 2.78 -19.47 -21.00
CA THR A 14 1.90 -18.77 -20.08
C THR A 14 2.72 -17.72 -19.38
N GLY A 15 2.65 -16.48 -19.87
CA GLY A 15 3.21 -15.32 -19.19
C GLY A 15 2.66 -15.26 -17.77
N ALA A 16 3.53 -15.00 -16.79
CA ALA A 16 3.11 -14.73 -15.42
C ALA A 16 2.38 -13.39 -15.42
N GLN A 17 1.09 -13.43 -15.68
CA GLN A 17 0.22 -12.27 -15.51
C GLN A 17 0.09 -11.99 -14.02
N ALA A 18 0.07 -10.72 -13.64
CA ALA A 18 -0.38 -10.29 -12.32
C ALA A 18 -1.87 -10.67 -12.20
N GLN A 19 -2.14 -11.91 -11.83
CA GLN A 19 -3.48 -12.43 -11.64
C GLN A 19 -3.87 -12.23 -10.19
N ASP A 20 -5.10 -11.79 -9.96
CA ASP A 20 -5.71 -12.01 -8.65
C ASP A 20 -5.50 -13.48 -8.25
N PRO A 21 -5.19 -13.76 -6.98
CA PRO A 21 -4.97 -15.13 -6.55
C PRO A 21 -6.15 -16.01 -6.94
N ALA A 22 -5.87 -17.23 -7.40
CA ALA A 22 -6.92 -18.17 -7.81
C ALA A 22 -7.97 -18.32 -6.69
N PRO A 23 -9.27 -18.29 -7.01
CA PRO A 23 -10.32 -18.37 -5.99
C PRO A 23 -10.14 -19.61 -5.12
N ALA A 24 -10.20 -19.44 -3.81
CA ALA A 24 -10.10 -20.55 -2.87
C ALA A 24 -11.24 -21.56 -3.10
N GLU A 25 -10.93 -22.84 -3.13
CA GLU A 25 -11.94 -23.91 -3.28
C GLU A 25 -12.63 -24.25 -1.95
N ARG A 26 -12.01 -23.90 -0.83
CA ARG A 26 -12.50 -24.10 0.55
C ARG A 26 -12.12 -22.94 1.42
N TRP A 27 -12.80 -22.79 2.55
CA TRP A 27 -12.42 -21.79 3.55
C TRP A 27 -11.00 -22.05 4.07
N GLN A 28 -10.23 -21.00 4.15
CA GLN A 28 -8.83 -21.00 4.57
C GLN A 28 -8.65 -19.96 5.66
N PHE A 29 -7.81 -20.31 6.62
CA PHE A 29 -7.41 -19.45 7.72
C PHE A 29 -5.94 -19.07 7.55
N GLY A 30 -5.61 -17.82 7.81
CA GLY A 30 -4.27 -17.29 7.84
C GLY A 30 -4.07 -16.38 9.02
N ALA A 31 -2.85 -16.29 9.52
CA ALA A 31 -2.45 -15.30 10.51
C ALA A 31 -1.01 -14.85 10.24
N VAL A 32 -0.73 -13.59 10.51
CA VAL A 32 0.60 -13.01 10.42
C VAL A 32 0.91 -12.31 11.74
N LEU A 33 2.03 -12.65 12.34
CA LEU A 33 2.62 -11.95 13.47
C LEU A 33 3.73 -11.04 12.94
N ASP A 34 3.62 -9.74 13.17
CA ASP A 34 4.61 -8.72 12.87
C ASP A 34 5.07 -8.08 14.18
N VAL A 35 6.31 -8.30 14.58
CA VAL A 35 6.91 -7.72 15.79
C VAL A 35 8.09 -6.86 15.38
N ALA A 36 8.15 -5.64 15.85
CA ALA A 36 9.25 -4.75 15.55
C ALA A 36 9.79 -4.04 16.82
N ALA A 37 11.09 -3.82 16.83
CA ALA A 37 11.75 -2.94 17.78
C ALA A 37 12.32 -1.73 17.05
N SER A 38 11.95 -0.52 17.46
CA SER A 38 12.45 0.73 16.88
C SER A 38 13.18 1.57 17.91
N SER A 39 14.37 2.05 17.56
CA SER A 39 15.15 2.93 18.45
C SER A 39 14.51 4.31 18.61
N ARG A 40 13.74 4.76 17.63
CA ARG A 40 13.01 6.04 17.59
C ARG A 40 11.87 5.97 16.58
N VAL A 41 10.86 6.80 16.73
CA VAL A 41 9.81 7.03 15.73
C VAL A 41 10.28 8.14 14.79
N PRO A 42 10.45 7.88 13.48
CA PRO A 42 10.70 8.92 12.50
C PRO A 42 9.43 9.76 12.28
N ALA A 43 9.56 10.97 11.74
CA ALA A 43 8.38 11.77 11.36
C ALA A 43 7.46 10.98 10.42
N LEU A 44 6.17 11.02 10.69
CA LEU A 44 5.15 10.18 10.02
C LEU A 44 5.41 8.67 10.17
N GLY A 45 6.21 8.23 11.14
CA GLY A 45 6.46 6.81 11.42
C GLY A 45 5.21 6.11 11.92
N GLN A 46 5.08 4.82 11.60
CA GLN A 46 3.93 3.99 11.94
C GLN A 46 4.26 2.92 13.00
N ARG A 47 5.52 2.89 13.47
CA ARG A 47 6.00 1.95 14.49
C ARG A 47 6.21 2.69 15.79
N VAL A 48 5.84 2.06 16.90
CA VAL A 48 6.13 2.61 18.24
C VAL A 48 7.63 2.57 18.55
N GLN A 49 8.09 3.46 19.43
CA GLN A 49 9.44 3.39 19.96
C GLN A 49 9.55 2.20 20.93
N GLY A 50 10.67 1.49 20.90
CA GLY A 50 10.84 0.25 21.65
C GLY A 50 10.28 -0.96 20.92
N LEU A 51 9.83 -1.96 21.65
CA LEU A 51 9.26 -3.19 21.12
C LEU A 51 7.73 -3.07 21.03
N GLY A 52 7.17 -3.38 19.88
CA GLY A 52 5.73 -3.37 19.69
C GLY A 52 5.28 -4.33 18.58
N LEU A 53 3.99 -4.59 18.54
CA LEU A 53 3.38 -5.26 17.40
C LEU A 53 3.29 -4.26 16.24
N GLY A 54 3.71 -4.71 15.08
CA GLY A 54 3.40 -4.06 13.84
C GLY A 54 2.04 -4.50 13.30
N HIS A 55 1.89 -4.48 11.99
CA HIS A 55 0.67 -4.90 11.33
C HIS A 55 0.55 -6.44 11.37
N SER A 56 -0.01 -6.94 12.47
CA SER A 56 -0.29 -8.38 12.68
C SER A 56 -1.73 -8.64 12.34
N ASP A 57 -2.02 -9.59 11.44
CA ASP A 57 -3.38 -9.84 11.00
C ASP A 57 -3.82 -11.30 11.15
N ILE A 58 -5.15 -11.46 11.24
CA ILE A 58 -5.85 -12.72 11.20
C ILE A 58 -6.85 -12.64 10.06
N SER A 59 -6.77 -13.58 9.12
CA SER A 59 -7.62 -13.59 7.95
C SER A 59 -8.36 -14.91 7.78
N LEU A 60 -9.61 -14.83 7.34
CA LEU A 60 -10.45 -15.94 6.93
C LEU A 60 -10.99 -15.63 5.53
N PHE A 61 -10.74 -16.50 4.57
CA PHE A 61 -11.22 -16.32 3.21
C PHE A 61 -11.65 -17.64 2.58
N GLY A 62 -12.64 -17.57 1.71
CA GLY A 62 -13.17 -18.77 1.08
C GLY A 62 -14.38 -18.52 0.18
N PRO A 63 -14.92 -19.60 -0.42
CA PRO A 63 -16.03 -19.52 -1.35
C PRO A 63 -17.37 -19.31 -0.63
N ILE A 64 -18.27 -18.55 -1.27
CA ILE A 64 -19.70 -18.51 -0.99
C ILE A 64 -20.43 -19.04 -2.21
N GLY A 65 -20.79 -20.32 -2.17
CA GLY A 65 -21.29 -21.03 -3.34
C GLY A 65 -20.25 -21.07 -4.48
N SER A 66 -20.71 -21.14 -5.71
CA SER A 66 -19.84 -21.21 -6.89
C SER A 66 -19.46 -19.83 -7.48
N ALA A 67 -20.23 -18.80 -7.18
CA ALA A 67 -20.16 -17.50 -7.84
C ALA A 67 -19.35 -16.44 -7.07
N LEU A 68 -19.26 -16.58 -5.74
CA LEU A 68 -18.65 -15.57 -4.88
C LEU A 68 -17.54 -16.17 -4.02
N GLN A 69 -16.67 -15.29 -3.55
CA GLN A 69 -15.73 -15.52 -2.45
C GLN A 69 -15.86 -14.39 -1.42
N ALA A 70 -15.55 -14.67 -0.19
CA ALA A 70 -15.51 -13.70 0.89
C ALA A 70 -14.16 -13.71 1.59
N GLN A 71 -13.82 -12.58 2.18
CA GLN A 71 -12.65 -12.40 3.03
C GLN A 71 -13.01 -11.53 4.22
N ILE A 72 -12.46 -11.88 5.39
CA ILE A 72 -12.46 -11.05 6.60
C ILE A 72 -11.02 -11.02 7.09
N THR A 73 -10.49 -9.82 7.33
CA THR A 73 -9.15 -9.60 7.89
C THR A 73 -9.25 -8.59 9.02
N THR A 74 -8.74 -8.97 10.20
CA THR A 74 -8.61 -8.09 11.35
C THR A 74 -7.13 -7.91 11.64
N ALA A 75 -6.65 -6.66 11.69
CA ALA A 75 -5.31 -6.32 12.10
C ALA A 75 -5.25 -5.98 13.58
N VAL A 76 -4.12 -6.30 14.21
CA VAL A 76 -3.76 -5.90 15.58
C VAL A 76 -2.38 -5.28 15.53
N HIS A 77 -2.23 -4.10 16.12
CA HIS A 77 -0.96 -3.39 16.18
C HIS A 77 -0.81 -2.62 17.51
N SER A 78 0.42 -2.30 17.86
CA SER A 78 0.70 -1.41 18.98
C SER A 78 0.53 0.04 18.55
N HIS A 79 -0.19 0.79 19.39
CA HIS A 79 -0.27 2.23 19.30
C HIS A 79 0.01 2.82 20.68
N ASP A 80 1.05 3.67 20.78
CA ASP A 80 1.59 4.12 22.07
C ASP A 80 1.82 2.93 23.04
N ASP A 81 1.16 2.91 24.19
CA ASP A 81 1.26 1.83 25.19
C ASP A 81 0.12 0.80 25.09
N ASP A 82 -0.79 0.93 24.11
CA ASP A 82 -1.98 0.10 23.95
C ASP A 82 -1.91 -0.82 22.71
N LEU A 83 -2.77 -1.82 22.69
CA LEU A 83 -3.01 -2.69 21.54
C LEU A 83 -4.35 -2.32 20.91
N GLU A 84 -4.32 -1.98 19.64
CA GLU A 84 -5.51 -1.69 18.86
C GLU A 84 -5.82 -2.82 17.89
N ALA A 85 -7.12 -3.11 17.75
CA ALA A 85 -7.62 -4.11 16.81
C ALA A 85 -8.59 -3.46 15.83
N GLU A 86 -8.36 -3.62 14.54
CA GLU A 86 -9.15 -3.03 13.47
C GLU A 86 -9.65 -4.06 12.47
N LEU A 87 -10.91 -3.90 12.04
CA LEU A 87 -11.44 -4.63 10.90
C LEU A 87 -11.00 -3.92 9.61
N GLU A 88 -9.99 -4.46 8.94
CA GLU A 88 -9.47 -3.87 7.70
C GLU A 88 -10.21 -4.34 6.47
N GLU A 89 -10.56 -5.62 6.43
CA GLU A 89 -11.27 -6.18 5.30
C GLU A 89 -12.47 -7.02 5.76
N ALA A 90 -13.61 -6.80 5.11
CA ALA A 90 -14.81 -7.61 5.22
C ALA A 90 -15.60 -7.44 3.92
N PHE A 91 -15.32 -8.27 2.92
CA PHE A 91 -15.92 -8.11 1.59
C PHE A 91 -16.37 -9.44 0.96
N VAL A 92 -17.24 -9.29 -0.02
CA VAL A 92 -17.55 -10.32 -1.00
C VAL A 92 -17.11 -9.90 -2.38
N GLN A 93 -16.62 -10.86 -3.17
CA GLN A 93 -16.13 -10.64 -4.53
C GLN A 93 -16.65 -11.72 -5.46
N THR A 94 -16.96 -11.36 -6.70
CA THR A 94 -17.31 -12.33 -7.74
C THR A 94 -16.08 -13.16 -8.13
N ARG A 95 -16.27 -14.47 -8.28
CA ARG A 95 -15.20 -15.39 -8.70
C ARG A 95 -14.96 -15.33 -10.19
N SER A 96 -16.05 -15.21 -10.95
CA SER A 96 -16.00 -15.05 -12.40
C SER A 96 -17.23 -14.29 -12.89
N LEU A 97 -17.00 -13.27 -13.68
CA LEU A 97 -18.02 -12.61 -14.49
C LEU A 97 -17.59 -12.68 -15.96
N PRO A 98 -18.53 -12.63 -16.90
CA PRO A 98 -18.18 -12.63 -18.33
C PRO A 98 -17.32 -11.42 -18.71
N ALA A 99 -16.59 -11.56 -19.81
CA ALA A 99 -15.79 -10.51 -20.42
C ALA A 99 -14.68 -9.88 -19.54
N GLY A 100 -14.13 -10.62 -18.56
CA GLY A 100 -13.05 -10.13 -17.70
C GLY A 100 -13.49 -9.16 -16.60
N LEU A 101 -14.79 -9.10 -16.31
CA LEU A 101 -15.33 -8.27 -15.22
C LEU A 101 -15.17 -8.96 -13.87
N GLN A 102 -14.94 -8.16 -12.83
CA GLN A 102 -14.92 -8.56 -11.42
C GLN A 102 -15.55 -7.47 -10.57
N ALA A 103 -16.44 -7.84 -9.67
CA ALA A 103 -17.07 -6.91 -8.73
C ALA A 103 -16.72 -7.30 -7.29
N ARG A 104 -16.49 -6.31 -6.43
CA ARG A 104 -16.25 -6.45 -4.99
C ARG A 104 -17.13 -5.47 -4.23
N ALA A 105 -17.65 -5.86 -3.06
CA ALA A 105 -18.43 -5.00 -2.18
C ALA A 105 -18.14 -5.33 -0.72
N GLY A 106 -18.06 -4.30 0.12
CA GLY A 106 -17.74 -4.38 1.54
C GLY A 106 -16.63 -3.44 1.93
N ARG A 107 -15.85 -3.80 2.94
CA ARG A 107 -14.64 -3.09 3.38
C ARG A 107 -13.41 -3.74 2.74
N PHE A 108 -12.57 -2.96 2.08
CA PHE A 108 -11.38 -3.47 1.40
C PHE A 108 -10.38 -2.35 1.08
N SER A 109 -9.12 -2.73 0.88
CA SER A 109 -8.03 -1.82 0.48
C SER A 109 -8.23 -1.29 -0.94
N SER A 110 -8.06 0.03 -1.13
CA SER A 110 -8.13 0.66 -2.44
C SER A 110 -6.96 0.26 -3.35
N GLN A 111 -7.20 0.25 -4.67
CA GLN A 111 -6.19 -0.05 -5.70
C GLN A 111 -5.28 1.14 -6.04
N LEU A 112 -5.17 2.12 -5.15
CA LEU A 112 -4.29 3.28 -5.32
C LEU A 112 -2.82 2.89 -5.23
N GLY A 113 -2.07 3.12 -6.30
CA GLY A 113 -0.64 2.86 -6.34
C GLY A 113 -0.27 1.38 -6.29
N TYR A 114 1.01 1.11 -6.09
CA TYR A 114 1.56 -0.25 -6.13
C TYR A 114 1.42 -0.98 -4.79
N LEU A 115 1.58 -0.29 -3.65
CA LEU A 115 1.64 -0.93 -2.34
C LEU A 115 0.30 -0.97 -1.58
N ASN A 116 -0.70 -0.14 -1.92
CA ASN A 116 -1.89 -0.03 -1.05
C ASN A 116 -2.77 -1.29 -1.01
N GLU A 117 -2.79 -2.12 -2.05
CA GLU A 117 -3.49 -3.41 -2.02
C GLU A 117 -2.74 -4.49 -1.20
N GLN A 118 -1.49 -4.22 -0.79
CA GLN A 118 -0.69 -5.14 0.00
C GLN A 118 -0.79 -4.77 1.49
N HIS A 119 -0.84 -5.79 2.36
CA HIS A 119 -0.74 -5.54 3.80
C HIS A 119 0.68 -5.13 4.18
N PRO A 120 0.88 -4.19 5.13
CA PRO A 120 2.19 -3.64 5.48
C PRO A 120 3.26 -4.67 5.90
N HIS A 121 2.87 -5.81 6.48
CA HIS A 121 3.81 -6.88 6.83
C HIS A 121 4.48 -7.52 5.59
N ALA A 122 3.85 -7.43 4.42
CA ALA A 122 4.36 -7.94 3.15
C ALA A 122 5.38 -7.00 2.48
N ASP A 123 5.47 -5.76 2.92
CA ASP A 123 6.36 -4.77 2.34
C ASP A 123 7.84 -5.18 2.46
N ASP A 124 8.68 -4.66 1.58
CA ASP A 124 10.12 -4.92 1.61
C ASP A 124 10.81 -4.19 2.78
N PHE A 125 10.31 -3.01 3.16
CA PHE A 125 10.87 -2.16 4.22
C PHE A 125 9.98 -2.19 5.48
N VAL A 126 10.57 -1.89 6.62
CA VAL A 126 9.86 -1.86 7.92
C VAL A 126 8.81 -0.76 7.98
N GLU A 127 9.12 0.41 7.39
CA GLU A 127 8.20 1.53 7.24
C GLU A 127 7.81 1.69 5.77
N ARG A 128 6.55 1.99 5.51
CA ARG A 128 6.08 2.36 4.18
C ARG A 128 6.72 3.64 3.68
N PRO A 129 6.77 3.87 2.35
CA PRO A 129 7.24 5.14 1.79
C PRO A 129 6.46 6.34 2.35
N LEU A 130 7.14 7.50 2.45
CA LEU A 130 6.52 8.76 2.92
C LEU A 130 5.24 9.12 2.16
N LEU A 131 5.16 8.76 0.89
CA LEU A 131 3.96 8.94 0.05
C LEU A 131 2.73 8.30 0.69
N TYR A 132 2.82 7.03 1.10
CA TYR A 132 1.71 6.29 1.71
C TYR A 132 1.40 6.81 3.10
N ARG A 133 2.42 7.04 3.92
CA ARG A 133 2.27 7.56 5.29
C ARG A 133 1.62 8.94 5.30
N ALA A 134 1.99 9.80 4.35
CA ALA A 134 1.47 11.17 4.27
C ALA A 134 0.06 11.27 3.67
N PHE A 135 -0.23 10.50 2.60
CA PHE A 135 -1.44 10.71 1.80
C PHE A 135 -2.51 9.63 1.98
N LEU A 136 -2.17 8.49 2.57
CA LEU A 136 -3.07 7.35 2.72
C LEU A 136 -3.09 6.76 4.15
N GLY A 137 -2.49 7.46 5.13
CA GLY A 137 -2.38 6.95 6.50
C GLY A 137 -1.55 5.66 6.61
N GLY A 138 -0.71 5.40 5.61
CA GLY A 138 0.08 4.17 5.47
C GLY A 138 -0.64 3.09 4.67
N HIS A 139 -1.88 2.75 4.98
CA HIS A 139 -2.69 1.73 4.33
C HIS A 139 -4.15 2.17 4.32
N TRP A 140 -4.67 2.57 3.14
CA TRP A 140 -6.04 3.02 3.05
C TRP A 140 -7.00 1.93 2.57
N TYR A 141 -7.97 1.64 3.40
CA TYR A 141 -9.13 0.77 3.15
C TYR A 141 -10.40 1.48 3.61
N ASP A 142 -11.56 1.14 3.05
CA ASP A 142 -12.84 1.75 3.43
C ASP A 142 -14.02 0.87 2.96
N ASP A 143 -15.22 1.22 3.43
CA ASP A 143 -16.47 0.59 2.99
C ASP A 143 -16.84 1.09 1.59
N GLY A 144 -17.05 0.19 0.63
CA GLY A 144 -17.31 0.58 -0.74
C GLY A 144 -17.67 -0.55 -1.70
N VAL A 145 -17.64 -0.18 -2.97
CA VAL A 145 -17.81 -1.10 -4.10
C VAL A 145 -16.72 -0.86 -5.12
N ARG A 146 -16.26 -1.92 -5.78
CA ARG A 146 -15.25 -1.92 -6.84
C ARG A 146 -15.75 -2.68 -8.05
N LEU A 147 -15.48 -2.17 -9.22
CA LEU A 147 -15.62 -2.88 -10.48
C LEU A 147 -14.28 -2.85 -11.21
N ASN A 148 -13.76 -4.00 -11.55
CA ASN A 148 -12.59 -4.17 -12.40
C ASN A 148 -12.97 -4.77 -13.73
N TRP A 149 -12.25 -4.37 -14.76
CA TRP A 149 -12.27 -5.00 -16.07
C TRP A 149 -10.84 -5.31 -16.51
N THR A 150 -10.57 -6.58 -16.77
CA THR A 150 -9.31 -7.03 -17.36
C THR A 150 -9.53 -7.26 -18.85
N ALA A 151 -8.81 -6.51 -19.67
CA ALA A 151 -8.93 -6.59 -21.12
C ALA A 151 -8.44 -7.96 -21.63
N PRO A 152 -9.12 -8.56 -22.60
CA PRO A 152 -8.69 -9.81 -23.23
C PRO A 152 -7.61 -9.55 -24.29
N THR A 153 -6.48 -8.98 -23.87
CA THR A 153 -5.35 -8.59 -24.72
C THR A 153 -4.09 -9.35 -24.31
N GLU A 154 -3.12 -9.49 -25.22
CA GLU A 154 -1.83 -10.11 -24.91
C GLU A 154 -1.06 -9.32 -23.85
N LEU A 155 -1.10 -7.99 -23.92
CA LEU A 155 -0.59 -7.12 -22.88
C LEU A 155 -1.62 -7.06 -21.76
N TYR A 156 -1.18 -7.32 -20.52
CA TYR A 156 -2.05 -7.12 -19.35
C TYR A 156 -2.53 -5.67 -19.27
N LEU A 157 -3.85 -5.49 -19.23
CA LEU A 157 -4.49 -4.21 -19.01
C LEU A 157 -5.70 -4.40 -18.10
N ARG A 158 -5.68 -3.76 -16.93
CA ARG A 158 -6.79 -3.73 -15.96
C ARG A 158 -7.23 -2.29 -15.75
N LEU A 159 -8.53 -2.04 -15.89
CA LEU A 159 -9.18 -0.79 -15.51
C LEU A 159 -10.02 -1.06 -14.26
N GLY A 160 -9.95 -0.15 -13.30
CA GLY A 160 -10.68 -0.23 -12.04
C GLY A 160 -11.45 1.04 -11.74
N ALA A 161 -12.64 0.89 -11.16
CA ALA A 161 -13.44 1.98 -10.60
C ALA A 161 -13.91 1.59 -9.19
N GLU A 162 -13.72 2.49 -8.23
CA GLU A 162 -14.09 2.28 -6.83
C GLU A 162 -14.91 3.47 -6.33
N VAL A 163 -15.85 3.17 -5.44
CA VAL A 163 -16.65 4.18 -4.73
C VAL A 163 -16.64 3.80 -3.26
N PHE A 164 -16.20 4.72 -2.40
CA PHE A 164 -16.05 4.53 -0.97
C PHE A 164 -16.81 5.55 -0.14
N ARG A 165 -17.03 5.25 1.14
CA ARG A 165 -17.58 6.20 2.12
C ARG A 165 -16.62 7.36 2.39
N GLY A 166 -15.30 7.15 2.28
CA GLY A 166 -14.24 8.13 2.47
C GLY A 166 -13.91 8.42 3.94
N ARG A 167 -14.50 7.71 4.88
CA ARG A 167 -14.32 7.98 6.33
C ARG A 167 -12.94 7.65 6.83
N GLN A 168 -12.34 6.58 6.31
CA GLN A 168 -10.99 6.15 6.70
C GLN A 168 -9.90 7.02 6.06
N LEU A 169 -10.21 7.72 4.97
CA LEU A 169 -9.24 8.64 4.35
C LEU A 169 -9.12 9.95 5.12
N VAL A 170 -10.27 10.56 5.48
CA VAL A 170 -10.35 11.80 6.24
C VAL A 170 -11.36 11.59 7.36
N GLN A 171 -10.88 11.22 8.54
CA GLN A 171 -11.73 10.87 9.69
C GLN A 171 -12.46 12.09 10.23
N GLU A 172 -11.72 13.15 10.55
CA GLU A 172 -12.24 14.42 11.05
C GLU A 172 -12.50 15.39 9.89
N ALA A 173 -13.56 15.11 9.14
CA ALA A 173 -13.91 15.99 8.03
C ALA A 173 -14.93 17.03 8.47
N SER A 174 -14.65 18.31 8.17
CA SER A 174 -15.59 19.45 8.38
C SER A 174 -16.85 19.31 7.55
N ARG A 175 -16.76 18.62 6.40
CA ARG A 175 -17.88 18.30 5.52
C ARG A 175 -17.91 16.81 5.24
N THR A 176 -19.03 16.17 5.55
CA THR A 176 -19.24 14.74 5.32
C THR A 176 -20.24 14.55 4.18
N GLN A 177 -19.73 14.08 3.02
CA GLN A 177 -20.57 13.67 1.90
C GLN A 177 -20.50 12.16 1.74
N SER A 178 -21.58 11.52 1.35
CA SER A 178 -21.62 10.10 1.03
C SER A 178 -22.23 9.90 -0.36
N PRO A 179 -21.56 9.17 -1.29
CA PRO A 179 -20.23 8.60 -1.17
C PRO A 179 -19.15 9.68 -1.04
N GLY A 180 -18.09 9.41 -0.27
CA GLY A 180 -17.05 10.37 0.07
C GLY A 180 -15.80 10.32 -0.81
N ALA A 181 -15.53 9.18 -1.46
CA ALA A 181 -14.38 9.04 -2.32
C ALA A 181 -14.68 8.20 -3.56
N PHE A 182 -14.08 8.58 -4.69
CA PHE A 182 -14.13 7.88 -5.97
C PHE A 182 -12.70 7.63 -6.45
N VAL A 183 -12.42 6.42 -6.91
CA VAL A 183 -11.09 6.06 -7.43
C VAL A 183 -11.24 5.49 -8.83
N LEU A 184 -10.35 5.91 -9.73
CA LEU A 184 -10.16 5.31 -11.04
C LEU A 184 -8.72 4.84 -11.16
N THR A 185 -8.52 3.64 -11.66
CA THR A 185 -7.20 3.04 -11.85
C THR A 185 -7.07 2.44 -13.25
N ALA A 186 -5.87 2.56 -13.80
CA ALA A 186 -5.47 1.85 -15.02
C ALA A 186 -4.11 1.22 -14.75
N ARG A 187 -3.98 -0.08 -14.95
CA ARG A 187 -2.75 -0.83 -14.72
C ARG A 187 -2.42 -1.68 -15.93
N THR A 188 -1.16 -1.61 -16.37
CA THR A 188 -0.65 -2.41 -17.47
C THR A 188 0.65 -3.07 -17.08
N GLY A 189 1.04 -4.15 -17.74
CA GLY A 189 2.28 -4.86 -17.45
C GLY A 189 2.48 -6.04 -18.37
N GLY A 190 3.65 -6.64 -18.27
CA GLY A 190 4.00 -7.79 -19.08
C GLY A 190 5.42 -8.27 -18.84
N ASP A 191 5.81 -9.27 -19.58
CA ASP A 191 7.14 -9.86 -19.52
C ASP A 191 7.98 -9.46 -20.75
N ILE A 192 9.27 -9.25 -20.54
CA ILE A 192 10.25 -9.03 -21.60
C ILE A 192 11.22 -10.23 -21.59
N GLY A 193 10.98 -11.18 -22.46
CA GLY A 193 11.67 -12.46 -22.44
C GLY A 193 11.30 -13.28 -21.19
N ARG A 194 12.23 -14.08 -20.70
CA ARG A 194 12.00 -15.01 -19.57
C ARG A 194 12.43 -14.45 -18.22
N SER A 195 13.20 -13.37 -18.22
CA SER A 195 13.89 -12.89 -17.02
C SER A 195 13.37 -11.56 -16.49
N HIS A 196 12.53 -10.87 -17.23
CA HIS A 196 12.11 -9.51 -16.91
C HIS A 196 10.60 -9.39 -16.88
N SER A 197 10.05 -8.79 -15.83
CA SER A 197 8.64 -8.46 -15.73
C SER A 197 8.50 -6.99 -15.33
N TRP A 198 7.50 -6.32 -15.82
CA TRP A 198 7.22 -4.93 -15.48
C TRP A 198 5.74 -4.67 -15.32
N GLN A 199 5.41 -3.66 -14.54
CA GLN A 199 4.07 -3.16 -14.35
C GLN A 199 4.11 -1.64 -14.25
N ALA A 200 3.10 -0.96 -14.78
CA ALA A 200 2.89 0.46 -14.60
C ALA A 200 1.41 0.75 -14.30
N GLY A 201 1.16 1.72 -13.46
CA GLY A 201 -0.17 2.11 -13.02
C GLY A 201 -0.37 3.62 -13.03
N LEU A 202 -1.61 4.03 -13.28
CA LEU A 202 -2.12 5.38 -13.09
C LEU A 202 -3.36 5.31 -12.22
N SER A 203 -3.42 6.15 -11.20
CA SER A 203 -4.54 6.22 -10.28
C SER A 203 -4.98 7.65 -10.07
N TRP A 204 -6.28 7.85 -9.96
CA TRP A 204 -6.89 9.12 -9.60
C TRP A 204 -7.93 8.90 -8.52
N LEU A 205 -7.82 9.68 -7.43
CA LEU A 205 -8.81 9.73 -6.38
C LEU A 205 -9.46 11.11 -6.35
N HIS A 206 -10.79 11.13 -6.30
CA HIS A 206 -11.59 12.30 -6.00
C HIS A 206 -12.19 12.17 -4.61
N ASN A 207 -11.69 12.98 -3.68
CA ASN A 207 -12.15 13.06 -2.30
C ASN A 207 -13.17 14.18 -2.16
N ARG A 208 -14.35 13.88 -1.59
CA ARG A 208 -15.44 14.84 -1.32
C ARG A 208 -15.49 15.27 0.14
N ARG A 209 -14.62 14.71 0.99
CA ARG A 209 -14.52 15.04 2.41
C ARG A 209 -13.41 16.06 2.60
N GLU A 210 -13.75 17.20 3.16
CA GLU A 210 -12.79 18.27 3.43
C GLU A 210 -12.29 18.10 4.87
N ALA A 211 -10.99 18.10 5.07
CA ALA A 211 -10.40 18.04 6.41
C ALA A 211 -10.88 19.20 7.27
N ALA A 212 -11.08 18.96 8.56
CA ALA A 212 -11.35 20.02 9.52
C ALA A 212 -10.20 21.04 9.47
N LEU A 213 -10.54 22.32 9.46
CA LEU A 213 -9.55 23.37 9.64
C LEU A 213 -9.35 23.51 11.15
N GLU A 214 -8.11 23.44 11.60
CA GLU A 214 -7.78 23.87 12.95
C GLU A 214 -8.14 25.36 13.06
N ASP A 215 -9.06 25.72 13.94
CA ASP A 215 -9.39 27.11 14.25
C ASP A 215 -8.16 27.71 14.94
N ALA A 216 -7.50 28.67 14.27
CA ALA A 216 -6.30 29.35 14.75
C ALA A 216 -6.52 30.25 15.99
N HIS A 217 -7.64 30.12 16.69
CA HIS A 217 -8.06 30.95 17.81
C HIS A 217 -8.71 30.13 18.93
N ASP A 218 -7.96 29.30 19.62
CA ASP A 218 -8.28 28.98 21.01
C ASP A 218 -7.01 29.00 21.87
N HIS A 219 -6.62 30.21 22.32
CA HIS A 219 -5.73 30.44 23.43
C HIS A 219 -6.54 30.62 24.72
N GLY A 220 -7.40 29.70 25.01
CA GLY A 220 -8.14 29.64 26.27
C GLY A 220 -7.81 28.33 26.96
N GLY A 221 -6.94 28.39 27.98
CA GLY A 221 -6.55 27.21 28.73
C GLY A 221 -7.75 26.52 29.37
N ASP A 222 -7.90 25.26 29.00
CA ASP A 222 -8.44 24.22 29.87
C ASP A 222 -7.75 22.93 29.39
N GLU A 223 -7.10 22.24 30.34
CA GLU A 223 -6.58 20.90 30.16
C GLU A 223 -7.75 19.95 29.90
N HIS A 224 -8.19 19.87 28.66
CA HIS A 224 -9.03 18.77 28.19
C HIS A 224 -8.11 17.69 27.69
N ASP A 225 -8.18 16.53 28.36
CA ASP A 225 -7.75 15.23 27.86
C ASP A 225 -8.10 15.15 26.38
N HIS A 226 -7.15 15.43 25.50
CA HIS A 226 -7.26 15.12 24.11
C HIS A 226 -7.14 13.59 24.00
N ASP A 227 -8.32 12.97 24.03
CA ASP A 227 -8.50 11.67 23.41
C ASP A 227 -8.02 11.83 21.96
N HIS A 228 -6.72 11.60 21.74
CA HIS A 228 -6.13 11.53 20.41
C HIS A 228 -6.72 10.31 19.73
N ALA A 229 -7.90 10.50 19.14
CA ALA A 229 -8.46 9.56 18.20
C ALA A 229 -7.41 9.41 17.10
N HIS A 230 -6.69 8.31 17.14
CA HIS A 230 -5.53 8.00 16.32
C HIS A 230 -5.95 7.93 14.87
N ALA A 231 -5.60 8.98 14.12
CA ALA A 231 -6.02 9.14 12.75
C ALA A 231 -5.19 8.20 11.85
N HIS A 232 -5.70 7.01 11.57
CA HIS A 232 -5.20 6.16 10.49
C HIS A 232 -5.50 6.76 9.09
N GLY A 233 -5.95 8.01 9.03
CA GLY A 233 -6.25 8.73 7.81
C GLY A 233 -5.05 9.45 7.21
N ALA A 234 -5.27 10.11 6.07
CA ALA A 234 -4.28 10.93 5.39
C ALA A 234 -3.88 12.14 6.24
N ALA A 235 -2.61 12.26 6.61
CA ALA A 235 -2.08 13.44 7.28
C ALA A 235 -2.14 14.69 6.38
N TYR A 236 -2.07 14.50 5.06
CA TYR A 236 -2.13 15.56 4.07
C TYR A 236 -3.13 15.19 2.97
N SER A 237 -4.34 15.67 3.08
CA SER A 237 -5.43 15.41 2.14
C SER A 237 -5.72 16.59 1.22
N GLY A 238 -6.52 16.35 0.20
CA GLY A 238 -7.05 17.34 -0.73
C GLY A 238 -8.16 16.72 -1.56
N LYS A 239 -8.71 17.50 -2.50
CA LYS A 239 -9.83 17.05 -3.33
C LYS A 239 -9.42 16.02 -4.38
N HIS A 240 -8.22 16.14 -4.93
CA HIS A 240 -7.71 15.24 -5.96
C HIS A 240 -6.34 14.69 -5.59
N LEU A 241 -6.17 13.38 -5.64
CA LEU A 241 -4.88 12.71 -5.59
C LEU A 241 -4.64 12.02 -6.94
N TYR A 242 -3.52 12.31 -7.57
CA TYR A 242 -3.00 11.66 -8.77
C TYR A 242 -1.78 10.85 -8.39
N LEU A 243 -1.71 9.61 -8.86
CA LEU A 243 -0.60 8.71 -8.56
C LEU A 243 -0.16 7.96 -9.82
N LEU A 244 1.15 7.91 -10.03
CA LEU A 244 1.83 7.10 -11.03
C LEU A 244 2.70 6.09 -10.31
N ASP A 245 2.63 4.83 -10.70
CA ASP A 245 3.49 3.76 -10.19
C ASP A 245 4.16 2.98 -11.32
N VAL A 246 5.38 2.52 -11.08
CA VAL A 246 6.13 1.63 -11.96
C VAL A 246 6.89 0.63 -11.11
N ALA A 247 6.72 -0.65 -11.40
CA ALA A 247 7.47 -1.73 -10.78
C ALA A 247 8.17 -2.57 -11.87
N TYR A 248 9.39 -2.99 -11.58
CA TYR A 248 10.18 -3.83 -12.45
C TYR A 248 10.84 -4.94 -11.65
N LYS A 249 10.82 -6.16 -12.19
CA LYS A 249 11.45 -7.34 -11.62
C LYS A 249 12.35 -8.00 -12.64
N TRP A 250 13.52 -8.37 -12.17
CA TRP A 250 14.43 -9.22 -12.91
C TRP A 250 14.77 -10.46 -12.09
N ALA A 251 14.74 -11.62 -12.75
CA ALA A 251 15.21 -12.88 -12.17
C ALA A 251 15.83 -13.74 -13.28
N PRO A 252 16.99 -14.38 -13.06
CA PRO A 252 17.61 -15.24 -14.08
C PRO A 252 16.64 -16.33 -14.54
N ASP A 253 16.40 -16.42 -15.85
CA ASP A 253 15.50 -17.39 -16.49
C ASP A 253 14.09 -17.45 -15.86
N GLY A 254 13.62 -16.36 -15.26
CA GLY A 254 12.35 -16.28 -14.53
C GLY A 254 12.38 -16.95 -13.16
N ASN A 255 13.52 -17.45 -12.70
CA ASN A 255 13.67 -18.11 -11.41
C ASN A 255 14.10 -17.13 -10.32
N ASN A 256 13.16 -16.66 -9.51
CA ASN A 256 13.38 -15.71 -8.41
C ASN A 256 13.88 -16.38 -7.11
N SER A 257 14.07 -17.71 -7.08
CA SER A 257 14.41 -18.42 -5.84
C SER A 257 15.82 -18.15 -5.33
N ARG A 258 16.74 -17.81 -6.22
CA ARG A 258 18.16 -17.56 -5.88
C ARG A 258 18.52 -16.09 -5.96
N GLN A 259 18.15 -15.45 -7.06
CA GLN A 259 18.45 -14.04 -7.32
C GLN A 259 17.23 -13.33 -7.89
N GLN A 260 16.99 -12.11 -7.44
CA GLN A 260 15.94 -11.25 -7.96
C GLN A 260 16.30 -9.79 -7.68
N LEU A 261 16.15 -8.94 -8.67
CA LEU A 261 16.13 -7.50 -8.49
C LEU A 261 14.69 -7.00 -8.61
N ARG A 262 14.22 -6.23 -7.62
CA ARG A 262 12.95 -5.50 -7.66
C ARG A 262 13.24 -4.02 -7.61
N LEU A 263 12.69 -3.26 -8.54
CA LEU A 263 12.73 -1.82 -8.56
C LEU A 263 11.29 -1.31 -8.49
N ALA A 264 11.04 -0.27 -7.70
CA ALA A 264 9.75 0.40 -7.67
C ALA A 264 9.95 1.90 -7.58
N TYR A 265 9.15 2.63 -8.34
CA TYR A 265 9.05 4.08 -8.31
C TYR A 265 7.58 4.48 -8.28
N GLU A 266 7.22 5.38 -7.35
CA GLU A 266 5.90 6.00 -7.34
C GLU A 266 6.03 7.51 -7.15
N TYR A 267 5.13 8.23 -7.80
CA TYR A 267 4.94 9.68 -7.66
C TYR A 267 3.49 9.98 -7.37
N ALA A 268 3.24 10.85 -6.41
CA ALA A 268 1.89 11.32 -6.10
C ALA A 268 1.84 12.84 -5.97
N GLU A 269 0.71 13.41 -6.41
CA GLU A 269 0.39 14.83 -6.27
C GLU A 269 -1.05 14.99 -5.76
N VAL A 270 -1.21 15.75 -4.67
CA VAL A 270 -2.51 16.14 -4.10
C VAL A 270 -2.78 17.59 -4.45
N ARG A 271 -3.97 17.87 -5.00
CA ARG A 271 -4.42 19.20 -5.42
C ARG A 271 -5.72 19.60 -4.75
N ASP A 272 -6.03 20.89 -4.82
CA ASP A 272 -7.23 21.48 -4.26
C ASP A 272 -7.35 21.12 -2.78
N LEU A 273 -6.37 21.57 -1.99
CA LEU A 273 -6.14 21.16 -0.60
C LEU A 273 -7.32 21.54 0.30
N ASN A 274 -7.77 22.79 0.20
CA ASN A 274 -8.96 23.31 0.85
C ASN A 274 -9.43 24.59 0.14
N ARG A 275 -10.47 25.26 0.68
CA ARG A 275 -11.07 26.47 0.11
C ARG A 275 -10.13 27.68 0.02
N TYR A 276 -9.02 27.70 0.76
CA TYR A 276 -8.03 28.80 0.74
C TYR A 276 -6.85 28.49 -0.18
N ALA A 277 -6.72 27.28 -0.67
CA ALA A 277 -5.62 26.87 -1.51
C ALA A 277 -5.69 27.54 -2.88
N SER A 278 -4.56 28.07 -3.32
CA SER A 278 -4.33 28.50 -4.70
C SER A 278 -3.94 27.32 -5.60
N ASN A 279 -3.97 27.51 -6.92
CA ASN A 279 -3.51 26.49 -7.88
C ASN A 279 -2.03 26.09 -7.70
N GLY A 280 -1.24 26.90 -6.97
CA GLY A 280 0.16 26.63 -6.63
C GLY A 280 0.32 25.74 -5.41
N ASP A 281 -0.70 25.69 -4.54
CA ASP A 281 -0.66 24.93 -3.31
C ASP A 281 -1.03 23.46 -3.57
N ARG A 282 -0.04 22.59 -3.41
CA ARG A 282 -0.17 21.16 -3.65
C ARG A 282 0.82 20.39 -2.79
N HIS A 283 0.43 19.17 -2.43
CA HIS A 283 1.35 18.21 -1.85
C HIS A 283 1.96 17.34 -2.95
N ARG A 284 3.20 16.94 -2.79
CA ARG A 284 3.90 16.03 -3.69
C ARG A 284 4.77 15.07 -2.91
N ALA A 285 4.77 13.83 -3.31
CA ALA A 285 5.70 12.85 -2.78
C ALA A 285 6.13 11.89 -3.88
N HIS A 286 7.34 11.38 -3.77
CA HIS A 286 7.79 10.25 -4.58
C HIS A 286 8.82 9.44 -3.82
N TYR A 287 8.96 8.20 -4.22
CA TYR A 287 10.05 7.35 -3.77
C TYR A 287 10.61 6.51 -4.91
N LEU A 288 11.84 6.09 -4.73
CA LEU A 288 12.51 5.07 -5.53
C LEU A 288 13.08 4.02 -4.59
N SER A 289 12.80 2.76 -4.85
CA SER A 289 13.36 1.63 -4.11
C SER A 289 14.01 0.61 -5.04
N ALA A 290 15.04 -0.04 -4.52
CA ALA A 290 15.70 -1.17 -5.14
C ALA A 290 15.93 -2.25 -4.08
N VAL A 291 15.49 -3.47 -4.35
CA VAL A 291 15.70 -4.63 -3.47
C VAL A 291 16.32 -5.76 -4.28
N TRP A 292 17.45 -6.23 -3.81
CA TRP A 292 18.18 -7.31 -4.45
C TRP A 292 18.28 -8.53 -3.55
N ARG A 293 17.66 -9.63 -3.99
CA ARG A 293 17.91 -10.97 -3.46
C ARG A 293 19.20 -11.47 -4.06
N PHE A 294 20.27 -11.47 -3.28
CA PHE A 294 21.60 -11.90 -3.73
C PHE A 294 21.90 -13.36 -3.37
N ALA A 295 21.11 -13.95 -2.48
CA ALA A 295 21.17 -15.36 -2.10
C ALA A 295 19.74 -15.88 -1.80
N PRO A 296 19.51 -17.18 -1.76
CA PRO A 296 18.17 -17.76 -1.58
C PRO A 296 17.39 -17.22 -0.36
N THR A 297 18.12 -16.86 0.70
CA THR A 297 17.53 -16.41 1.98
C THR A 297 17.90 -14.98 2.34
N TRP A 298 18.66 -14.25 1.51
CA TRP A 298 19.14 -12.92 1.85
C TRP A 298 18.75 -11.87 0.81
N GLU A 299 18.27 -10.75 1.31
CA GLU A 299 17.95 -9.57 0.50
C GLU A 299 18.57 -8.32 1.12
N VAL A 300 18.99 -7.40 0.27
CA VAL A 300 19.39 -6.04 0.63
C VAL A 300 18.51 -5.05 -0.13
N GLY A 301 18.09 -3.99 0.54
CA GLY A 301 17.25 -2.96 -0.07
C GLY A 301 17.75 -1.56 0.24
N VAL A 302 17.52 -0.65 -0.69
CA VAL A 302 17.71 0.78 -0.52
C VAL A 302 16.46 1.52 -1.00
N ARG A 303 16.08 2.58 -0.29
CA ARG A 303 14.96 3.45 -0.68
C ARG A 303 15.30 4.89 -0.37
N THR A 304 14.88 5.80 -1.24
CA THR A 304 14.90 7.24 -1.01
C THR A 304 13.51 7.81 -1.27
N ASP A 305 13.05 8.66 -0.35
CA ASP A 305 11.73 9.29 -0.36
C ASP A 305 11.88 10.80 -0.32
N LEU A 306 11.02 11.51 -1.04
CA LEU A 306 10.91 12.96 -0.97
C LEU A 306 9.44 13.35 -0.79
N LEU A 307 9.17 14.16 0.24
CA LEU A 307 7.86 14.72 0.54
C LEU A 307 7.94 16.24 0.55
N ARG A 308 7.01 16.90 -0.13
CA ARG A 308 6.79 18.34 -0.09
C ARG A 308 5.31 18.59 0.13
N VAL A 309 4.98 19.25 1.22
CA VAL A 309 3.60 19.53 1.60
C VAL A 309 3.38 21.00 1.88
N ARG A 310 2.14 21.42 1.92
CA ARG A 310 1.64 22.70 2.34
C ARG A 310 0.87 22.51 3.63
N GLN A 311 1.36 23.02 4.74
CA GLN A 311 0.68 22.96 6.04
C GLN A 311 -0.24 24.18 6.14
N PRO A 312 -1.53 23.98 6.44
CA PRO A 312 -2.46 25.09 6.59
C PRO A 312 -2.11 25.92 7.82
N HIS A 313 -2.26 27.23 7.72
CA HIS A 313 -2.13 28.18 8.82
C HIS A 313 -3.16 29.30 8.61
N GLY A 314 -4.35 29.13 9.17
CA GLY A 314 -5.49 30.01 8.90
C GLY A 314 -5.87 30.00 7.42
N ASP A 315 -5.75 31.16 6.76
CA ASP A 315 -6.11 31.37 5.36
C ASP A 315 -4.93 31.23 4.37
N HIS A 316 -3.76 30.82 4.85
CA HIS A 316 -2.56 30.63 4.03
C HIS A 316 -1.83 29.31 4.37
N PHE A 317 -0.76 29.01 3.61
CA PHE A 317 -0.02 27.77 3.73
C PHE A 317 1.46 28.01 3.93
N HIS A 318 2.08 27.27 4.83
CA HIS A 318 3.52 27.16 4.96
C HIS A 318 4.04 25.95 4.21
N GLY A 319 5.20 26.12 3.55
CA GLY A 319 5.87 25.00 2.89
C GLY A 319 6.60 24.12 3.90
N ALA A 320 6.33 22.82 3.86
CA ALA A 320 7.10 21.83 4.60
C ALA A 320 7.69 20.77 3.67
N ARG A 321 8.83 20.21 4.05
CA ARG A 321 9.53 19.19 3.27
C ARG A 321 10.25 18.20 4.16
N LEU A 322 10.31 16.96 3.70
CA LEU A 322 10.99 15.86 4.37
C LEU A 322 11.62 14.94 3.32
N ALA A 323 12.86 14.56 3.52
CA ALA A 323 13.52 13.51 2.76
C ALA A 323 13.90 12.36 3.69
N GLU A 324 13.73 11.12 3.22
CA GLU A 324 14.04 9.91 3.97
C GLU A 324 14.85 8.96 3.10
N ASP A 325 15.93 8.42 3.65
CA ASP A 325 16.71 7.36 3.04
C ASP A 325 16.65 6.13 3.96
N ALA A 326 16.41 4.95 3.41
CA ALA A 326 16.39 3.70 4.15
C ALA A 326 17.31 2.66 3.50
N VAL A 327 18.01 1.91 4.35
CA VAL A 327 18.80 0.74 3.95
C VAL A 327 18.31 -0.45 4.77
N MET A 328 18.04 -1.57 4.12
CA MET A 328 17.47 -2.76 4.75
C MET A 328 18.31 -3.98 4.40
N LEU A 329 18.50 -4.87 5.38
CA LEU A 329 18.99 -6.24 5.22
C LEU A 329 17.90 -7.19 5.74
N ALA A 330 17.49 -8.15 4.91
CA ALA A 330 16.50 -9.14 5.28
C ALA A 330 17.06 -10.55 5.19
N TYR A 331 16.74 -11.37 6.19
CA TYR A 331 16.95 -12.80 6.24
C TYR A 331 15.61 -13.52 6.17
N LYS A 332 15.36 -14.26 5.09
CA LYS A 332 14.12 -14.98 4.82
C LYS A 332 14.39 -16.49 4.72
N PRO A 333 14.49 -17.21 5.87
CA PRO A 333 14.84 -18.64 5.87
C PRO A 333 13.78 -19.49 5.16
N THR A 334 12.52 -19.04 5.21
CA THR A 334 11.38 -19.64 4.52
C THR A 334 10.48 -18.55 3.94
N HIS A 335 9.51 -18.91 3.11
CA HIS A 335 8.48 -17.97 2.65
C HIS A 335 7.52 -17.48 3.76
N MET A 336 7.51 -18.18 4.92
CA MET A 336 6.68 -17.85 6.08
C MET A 336 7.40 -16.95 7.09
N GLN A 337 8.70 -16.70 6.93
CA GLN A 337 9.50 -16.01 7.93
C GLN A 337 10.41 -14.96 7.31
N SER A 338 10.44 -13.79 7.94
CA SER A 338 11.35 -12.71 7.56
C SER A 338 11.87 -11.99 8.79
N LEU A 339 13.19 -11.84 8.89
CA LEU A 339 13.85 -10.97 9.86
C LEU A 339 14.48 -9.83 9.08
N ARG A 340 14.13 -8.57 9.41
CA ARG A 340 14.62 -7.36 8.73
C ARG A 340 15.34 -6.47 9.72
N LEU A 341 16.51 -5.99 9.34
CA LEU A 341 17.23 -4.91 10.00
C LEU A 341 17.22 -3.70 9.05
N GLN A 342 16.68 -2.58 9.50
CA GLN A 342 16.57 -1.35 8.70
C GLN A 342 17.21 -0.18 9.45
N PHE A 343 18.00 0.60 8.73
CA PHE A 343 18.46 1.91 9.13
C PHE A 343 17.75 2.97 8.30
N THR A 344 17.10 3.91 8.95
CA THR A 344 16.38 5.04 8.34
C THR A 344 17.03 6.34 8.73
N ARG A 345 17.25 7.25 7.78
CA ARG A 345 17.75 8.60 7.99
C ARG A 345 16.80 9.61 7.40
N GLN A 346 16.31 10.54 8.23
CA GLN A 346 15.53 11.70 7.76
C GLN A 346 16.43 12.93 7.65
N ARG A 347 16.25 13.69 6.58
CA ARG A 347 17.02 14.91 6.25
C ARG A 347 16.09 15.94 5.60
N ASP A 348 16.58 17.18 5.48
CA ASP A 348 15.81 18.31 4.92
C ASP A 348 14.44 18.49 5.56
N ALA A 349 14.34 18.25 6.86
CA ALA A 349 13.10 18.27 7.63
C ALA A 349 12.73 19.72 7.97
N VAL A 350 12.03 20.40 7.08
CA VAL A 350 11.45 21.72 7.33
C VAL A 350 9.99 21.55 7.66
N GLY A 351 9.58 22.03 8.86
CA GLY A 351 8.20 21.88 9.33
C GLY A 351 7.85 20.47 9.85
N PHE A 352 8.85 19.66 10.18
CA PHE A 352 8.70 18.36 10.83
C PHE A 352 9.65 18.25 12.00
N ASP A 353 9.14 17.77 13.12
CA ASP A 353 9.98 17.31 14.24
C ASP A 353 10.53 15.93 13.90
N THR A 354 11.85 15.81 13.81
CA THR A 354 12.45 14.54 13.39
C THR A 354 13.50 14.05 14.36
N GLY A 355 13.40 12.77 14.72
CA GLY A 355 14.55 11.99 15.11
C GLY A 355 15.34 11.64 13.85
N LYS A 356 16.53 12.25 13.67
CA LYS A 356 17.31 12.18 12.41
C LYS A 356 17.63 10.75 11.94
N HIS A 357 17.62 9.75 12.83
CA HIS A 357 17.99 8.37 12.53
C HIS A 357 17.13 7.40 13.35
N ALA A 358 16.70 6.32 12.73
CA ALA A 358 16.06 5.19 13.39
C ALA A 358 16.74 3.88 12.97
N LEU A 359 17.00 3.00 13.94
CA LEU A 359 17.38 1.61 13.71
C LEU A 359 16.18 0.75 14.10
N GLN A 360 15.75 -0.11 13.19
CA GLN A 360 14.56 -0.93 13.36
C GLN A 360 14.89 -2.39 13.08
N LEU A 361 14.41 -3.28 13.94
CA LEU A 361 14.49 -4.73 13.79
C LEU A 361 13.07 -5.27 13.75
N GLN A 362 12.69 -5.98 12.69
CA GLN A 362 11.36 -6.54 12.49
C GLN A 362 11.45 -8.03 12.26
N TYR A 363 10.56 -8.78 12.90
CA TYR A 363 10.33 -10.19 12.63
C TYR A 363 8.88 -10.42 12.20
N VAL A 364 8.70 -11.04 11.05
CA VAL A 364 7.40 -11.42 10.51
C VAL A 364 7.32 -12.94 10.42
N LEU A 365 6.22 -13.50 10.94
CA LEU A 365 5.92 -14.93 10.90
C LEU A 365 4.49 -15.13 10.41
N SER A 366 4.33 -15.82 9.29
CA SER A 366 3.03 -16.16 8.72
C SER A 366 2.63 -17.60 9.07
N PHE A 367 1.35 -17.82 9.28
CA PHE A 367 0.75 -19.11 9.58
C PHE A 367 -0.41 -19.40 8.63
N GLY A 368 -0.55 -20.68 8.24
CA GLY A 368 -1.69 -21.10 7.42
C GLY A 368 -1.62 -20.56 5.99
N ALA A 369 -2.79 -20.42 5.40
CA ALA A 369 -2.91 -19.85 4.06
C ALA A 369 -2.92 -18.32 4.14
N HIS A 370 -2.08 -17.68 3.37
CA HIS A 370 -2.11 -16.22 3.16
C HIS A 370 -2.31 -15.94 1.68
N ALA A 371 -2.95 -14.82 1.38
CA ALA A 371 -3.16 -14.41 -0.01
C ALA A 371 -1.81 -14.30 -0.73
N ALA A 372 -1.74 -14.77 -1.97
CA ALA A 372 -0.55 -14.58 -2.79
C ALA A 372 -0.31 -13.08 -2.95
N HIS A 373 0.93 -12.66 -2.73
CA HIS A 373 1.31 -11.26 -2.93
C HIS A 373 1.08 -10.88 -4.40
N ALA A 374 0.46 -9.71 -4.61
CA ALA A 374 0.36 -9.13 -5.94
C ALA A 374 1.76 -8.89 -6.52
N PHE A 375 1.84 -8.74 -7.84
CA PHE A 375 3.03 -8.60 -8.69
C PHE A 375 4.33 -8.26 -7.99
#